data_bce0ae7494380f4e11677cbebd7b7165
#
_entry.id   bce0ae7494380f4e11677cbebd7b7165
#
_cell.length_a   1.000
_cell.length_b   1.000
_cell.length_c   1.000
_cell.angle_alpha   90.00
_cell.angle_beta   90.00
_cell.angle_gamma   90.00
#
_symmetry.space_group_name_H-M   'P 1'
#
loop_
_entity.id
_entity.type
_entity.pdbx_description
1 polymer ?
#
loop_
_entity_poly.entity_id
_entity_poly.type
_entity_poly.pdbx_seq_one_letter_code
_entity_poly.pdbx_strand_id
1 'polypeptide(L)'
;MRRLIGIVVVVTGCARDPVDTCPNIVAGDLVVTEVRSDDDETNGSWIELFNASGGTLELEGARIRFRRKDGSSEIPVLIRRPLSVAADDYVVLGRYLDGMQPAHVDYGFGEDFEETWLGAAAIDLEACGERIDLAQYDALPDEGTYSLGTPPDATTNDLPTSWCFDATPAGTPGAANTACP
;
A
#
# COMPACT_ATOMS: atom_id res chain seq x y z
N MET A 1 58.89 23.83 0.95
CA MET A 1 57.57 23.85 1.62
C MET A 1 56.54 23.34 0.65
N ARG A 2 56.07 22.08 0.85
CA ARG A 2 54.97 21.46 0.05
C ARG A 2 53.65 21.77 0.75
N ARG A 3 52.77 22.55 0.11
CA ARG A 3 51.39 22.76 0.57
C ARG A 3 50.54 21.56 0.20
N LEU A 4 50.04 20.85 1.21
CA LEU A 4 48.99 19.84 1.07
C LEU A 4 47.66 20.57 0.91
N ILE A 5 47.03 20.40 -0.25
CA ILE A 5 45.65 20.84 -0.49
C ILE A 5 44.74 19.67 -0.07
N GLY A 6 44.04 19.86 1.03
CA GLY A 6 43.01 18.90 1.47
C GLY A 6 41.74 19.07 0.61
N ILE A 7 41.34 18.00 -0.05
CA ILE A 7 40.04 17.91 -0.76
C ILE A 7 39.00 17.54 0.27
N VAL A 8 38.06 18.45 0.55
CA VAL A 8 36.84 18.11 1.33
C VAL A 8 35.80 17.55 0.36
N VAL A 9 35.52 16.26 0.46
CA VAL A 9 34.40 15.63 -0.25
C VAL A 9 33.15 15.82 0.57
N VAL A 10 32.24 16.69 0.12
CA VAL A 10 30.90 16.81 0.69
C VAL A 10 30.03 15.73 0.07
N VAL A 11 29.70 14.70 0.84
CA VAL A 11 28.73 13.66 0.44
C VAL A 11 27.35 14.24 0.75
N THR A 12 26.65 14.77 -0.26
CA THR A 12 25.22 15.08 -0.16
C THR A 12 24.45 13.74 -0.25
N GLY A 13 24.14 13.15 0.90
CA GLY A 13 23.20 12.05 0.96
C GLY A 13 21.81 12.58 0.57
N CYS A 14 21.12 11.92 -0.36
CA CYS A 14 19.70 12.11 -0.58
C CYS A 14 18.98 11.57 0.66
N ALA A 15 18.75 12.39 1.67
CA ALA A 15 17.87 12.04 2.77
C ALA A 15 16.44 12.35 2.30
N ARG A 16 15.54 11.37 2.37
CA ARG A 16 14.10 11.60 2.19
C ARG A 16 13.61 12.44 3.37
N ASP A 17 12.66 13.32 3.12
CA ASP A 17 12.09 14.16 4.17
C ASP A 17 11.43 13.27 5.24
N PRO A 18 11.75 13.49 6.52
CA PRO A 18 11.08 12.81 7.61
C PRO A 18 9.60 13.23 7.66
N VAL A 19 8.70 12.27 7.90
CA VAL A 19 7.29 12.56 8.15
C VAL A 19 7.05 12.37 9.64
N ASP A 20 6.78 13.46 10.33
CA ASP A 20 6.50 13.48 11.77
C ASP A 20 4.99 13.47 12.08
N THR A 21 4.16 13.28 11.04
CA THR A 21 2.71 13.21 11.18
C THR A 21 2.29 11.84 11.72
N CYS A 22 1.34 11.90 12.66
CA CYS A 22 0.72 10.74 13.25
C CYS A 22 -0.78 10.82 12.94
N PRO A 23 -1.26 10.14 11.89
CA PRO A 23 -2.67 10.23 11.51
C PRO A 23 -3.56 9.59 12.57
N ASN A 24 -4.72 10.21 12.81
CA ASN A 24 -5.71 9.70 13.76
C ASN A 24 -6.58 8.63 13.08
N ILE A 25 -6.01 7.46 12.90
CA ILE A 25 -6.67 6.29 12.31
C ILE A 25 -6.61 5.18 13.35
N VAL A 26 -7.74 4.56 13.64
CA VAL A 26 -7.82 3.46 14.60
C VAL A 26 -8.07 2.12 13.89
N ALA A 27 -7.89 1.02 14.62
CA ALA A 27 -8.08 -0.33 14.08
C ALA A 27 -9.49 -0.49 13.48
N GLY A 28 -9.54 -0.93 12.21
CA GLY A 28 -10.76 -1.14 11.44
C GLY A 28 -11.24 0.08 10.66
N ASP A 29 -10.65 1.26 10.83
CA ASP A 29 -11.03 2.46 10.05
C ASP A 29 -10.62 2.36 8.58
N LEU A 30 -9.52 1.67 8.30
CA LEU A 30 -8.98 1.50 6.96
C LEU A 30 -8.74 0.01 6.70
N VAL A 31 -9.26 -0.51 5.61
CA VAL A 31 -9.31 -1.94 5.28
C VAL A 31 -8.65 -2.21 3.94
N VAL A 32 -7.72 -3.17 3.88
CA VAL A 32 -7.19 -3.66 2.60
C VAL A 32 -8.28 -4.44 1.88
N THR A 33 -8.59 -4.07 0.64
CA THR A 33 -9.71 -4.65 -0.13
C THR A 33 -9.26 -5.37 -1.39
N GLU A 34 -8.18 -4.94 -2.04
CA GLU A 34 -7.74 -5.54 -3.28
C GLU A 34 -6.21 -5.44 -3.41
N VAL A 35 -5.61 -6.48 -4.02
CA VAL A 35 -4.17 -6.56 -4.29
C VAL A 35 -3.96 -7.00 -5.73
N ARG A 36 -3.22 -6.21 -6.50
CA ARG A 36 -2.77 -6.52 -7.84
C ARG A 36 -1.25 -6.55 -7.90
N SER A 37 -0.68 -7.69 -8.24
CA SER A 37 0.77 -7.89 -8.33
C SER A 37 1.32 -7.83 -9.76
N ASP A 38 0.46 -7.96 -10.75
CA ASP A 38 0.86 -7.88 -12.15
C ASP A 38 1.37 -6.45 -12.46
N ASP A 39 2.55 -6.38 -13.05
CA ASP A 39 3.28 -5.13 -13.33
C ASP A 39 3.22 -4.78 -14.83
N ASP A 40 2.05 -5.04 -15.46
CA ASP A 40 1.83 -4.66 -16.86
C ASP A 40 1.86 -3.14 -17.06
N GLU A 41 2.16 -2.70 -18.29
CA GLU A 41 2.31 -1.28 -18.62
C GLU A 41 1.01 -0.47 -18.48
N THR A 42 -0.14 -1.12 -18.45
CA THR A 42 -1.46 -0.47 -18.48
C THR A 42 -2.05 -0.28 -17.09
N ASN A 43 -2.05 -1.34 -16.29
CA ASN A 43 -2.74 -1.37 -14.99
C ASN A 43 -1.76 -1.36 -13.81
N GLY A 44 -0.54 -1.88 -14.01
CA GLY A 44 0.54 -1.94 -13.04
C GLY A 44 0.20 -2.72 -11.76
N SER A 45 1.05 -2.59 -10.77
CA SER A 45 0.88 -3.25 -9.47
C SER A 45 0.47 -2.25 -8.38
N TRP A 46 -0.55 -2.62 -7.58
CA TRP A 46 -1.13 -1.73 -6.57
C TRP A 46 -1.89 -2.50 -5.49
N ILE A 47 -2.21 -1.79 -4.42
CA ILE A 47 -3.17 -2.20 -3.39
C ILE A 47 -4.29 -1.17 -3.29
N GLU A 48 -5.46 -1.63 -2.88
CA GLU A 48 -6.60 -0.76 -2.61
C GLU A 48 -6.97 -0.84 -1.13
N LEU A 49 -7.32 0.31 -0.58
CA LEU A 49 -7.78 0.48 0.78
C LEU A 49 -9.15 1.12 0.78
N PHE A 50 -10.04 0.63 1.63
CA PHE A 50 -11.39 1.18 1.85
C PHE A 50 -11.43 1.94 3.19
N ASN A 51 -12.03 3.12 3.19
CA ASN A 51 -12.30 3.87 4.41
C ASN A 51 -13.62 3.42 5.04
N ALA A 52 -13.54 2.58 6.06
CA ALA A 52 -14.68 2.09 6.83
C ALA A 52 -15.04 2.99 8.01
N SER A 53 -14.32 4.10 8.24
CA SER A 53 -14.63 5.06 9.28
C SER A 53 -15.83 5.94 8.89
N GLY A 54 -16.53 6.52 9.79
CA GLY A 54 -17.65 7.41 9.49
C GLY A 54 -17.25 8.82 9.00
N GLY A 55 -15.98 9.08 8.67
CA GLY A 55 -15.45 10.38 8.29
C GLY A 55 -14.30 10.32 7.31
N THR A 56 -13.84 11.47 6.84
CA THR A 56 -12.64 11.55 6.00
C THR A 56 -11.41 11.21 6.82
N LEU A 57 -10.55 10.34 6.29
CA LEU A 57 -9.25 10.00 6.87
C LEU A 57 -8.13 10.74 6.13
N GLU A 58 -7.17 11.25 6.90
CA GLU A 58 -5.89 11.78 6.40
C GLU A 58 -4.83 10.72 6.60
N LEU A 59 -4.19 10.28 5.50
CA LEU A 59 -3.29 9.12 5.50
C LEU A 59 -1.81 9.50 5.60
N GLU A 60 -1.44 10.79 5.55
CA GLU A 60 -0.04 11.21 5.67
C GLU A 60 0.54 10.75 7.02
N GLY A 61 1.65 10.02 6.96
CA GLY A 61 2.28 9.39 8.13
C GLY A 61 1.85 7.95 8.39
N ALA A 62 0.80 7.45 7.72
CA ALA A 62 0.46 6.03 7.77
C ALA A 62 1.53 5.19 7.06
N ARG A 63 1.66 3.94 7.48
CA ARG A 63 2.62 2.97 6.94
C ARG A 63 1.91 1.74 6.44
N ILE A 64 2.47 1.17 5.37
CA ILE A 64 2.10 -0.13 4.85
C ILE A 64 3.35 -0.99 4.93
N ARG A 65 3.23 -2.16 5.54
CA ARG A 65 4.35 -3.10 5.66
C ARG A 65 4.04 -4.36 4.89
N PHE A 66 4.72 -4.53 3.77
CA PHE A 66 4.70 -5.79 3.03
C PHE A 66 5.74 -6.72 3.64
N ARG A 67 5.34 -7.91 4.03
CA ARG A 67 6.24 -8.87 4.67
C ARG A 67 5.83 -10.31 4.40
N ARG A 68 6.74 -11.26 4.62
CA ARG A 68 6.34 -12.67 4.69
C ARG A 68 5.43 -12.92 5.89
N LYS A 69 4.63 -13.98 5.82
CA LYS A 69 3.73 -14.37 6.92
C LYS A 69 4.45 -14.65 8.24
N ASP A 70 5.73 -15.08 8.19
CA ASP A 70 6.58 -15.30 9.35
C ASP A 70 7.21 -14.01 9.92
N GLY A 71 6.91 -12.85 9.32
CA GLY A 71 7.42 -11.54 9.71
C GLY A 71 8.75 -11.16 9.09
N SER A 72 9.36 -12.02 8.27
CA SER A 72 10.62 -11.71 7.59
C SER A 72 10.42 -10.93 6.29
N SER A 73 11.53 -10.43 5.71
CA SER A 73 11.54 -9.72 4.41
C SER A 73 10.59 -8.53 4.37
N GLU A 74 10.63 -7.70 5.39
CA GLU A 74 9.75 -6.54 5.52
C GLU A 74 10.18 -5.40 4.61
N ILE A 75 9.22 -4.84 3.89
CA ILE A 75 9.37 -3.65 3.05
C ILE A 75 8.38 -2.59 3.57
N PRO A 76 8.86 -1.57 4.28
CA PRO A 76 8.02 -0.51 4.78
C PRO A 76 7.80 0.57 3.71
N VAL A 77 6.55 0.90 3.46
CA VAL A 77 6.10 2.05 2.66
C VAL A 77 5.54 3.10 3.59
N LEU A 78 5.97 4.34 3.46
CA LEU A 78 5.48 5.46 4.24
C LEU A 78 4.73 6.45 3.34
N ILE A 79 3.50 6.80 3.70
CA ILE A 79 2.75 7.86 3.01
C ILE A 79 3.34 9.22 3.44
N ARG A 80 4.04 9.90 2.52
CA ARG A 80 4.89 11.08 2.81
C ARG A 80 4.26 12.41 2.44
N ARG A 81 3.09 12.40 1.81
CA ARG A 81 2.40 13.62 1.39
C ARG A 81 0.92 13.55 1.72
N PRO A 82 0.25 14.69 1.79
CA PRO A 82 -1.19 14.73 2.03
C PRO A 82 -1.93 13.79 1.06
N LEU A 83 -2.71 12.89 1.63
CA LEU A 83 -3.57 11.96 0.95
C LEU A 83 -4.78 11.75 1.83
N SER A 84 -5.96 12.07 1.33
CA SER A 84 -7.22 11.91 2.07
C SER A 84 -8.16 10.97 1.33
N VAL A 85 -8.96 10.23 2.09
CA VAL A 85 -10.01 9.36 1.57
C VAL A 85 -11.31 9.65 2.31
N ALA A 86 -12.38 9.93 1.56
CA ALA A 86 -13.70 10.21 2.15
C ALA A 86 -14.30 8.95 2.81
N ALA A 87 -15.29 9.14 3.69
CA ALA A 87 -16.02 8.03 4.27
C ALA A 87 -16.67 7.17 3.17
N ASP A 88 -16.64 5.86 3.33
CA ASP A 88 -17.18 4.87 2.39
C ASP A 88 -16.55 4.92 0.98
N ASP A 89 -15.35 5.50 0.84
CA ASP A 89 -14.63 5.62 -0.42
C ASP A 89 -13.35 4.77 -0.41
N TYR A 90 -12.73 4.63 -1.59
CA TYR A 90 -11.54 3.82 -1.83
C TYR A 90 -10.35 4.71 -2.15
N VAL A 91 -9.15 4.22 -1.86
CA VAL A 91 -7.88 4.83 -2.24
C VAL A 91 -6.92 3.77 -2.76
N VAL A 92 -6.33 4.02 -3.92
CA VAL A 92 -5.42 3.09 -4.59
C VAL A 92 -3.98 3.58 -4.47
N LEU A 93 -3.12 2.71 -3.94
CA LEU A 93 -1.69 2.98 -3.78
C LEU A 93 -0.91 2.02 -4.68
N GLY A 94 -0.09 2.56 -5.59
CA GLY A 94 0.58 1.80 -6.63
C GLY A 94 2.10 1.89 -6.59
N ARG A 95 2.75 0.88 -7.17
CA ARG A 95 4.20 0.81 -7.32
C ARG A 95 4.70 1.71 -8.46
N TYR A 96 4.42 2.99 -8.35
CA TYR A 96 4.85 4.02 -9.29
C TYR A 96 5.70 5.06 -8.58
N LEU A 97 6.61 5.72 -9.29
CA LEU A 97 7.25 6.93 -8.80
C LEU A 97 6.20 8.02 -8.62
N ASP A 98 6.37 8.84 -7.59
CA ASP A 98 5.42 9.92 -7.32
C ASP A 98 5.29 10.88 -8.52
N GLY A 99 4.05 11.21 -8.87
CA GLY A 99 3.72 12.02 -10.05
C GLY A 99 3.78 11.28 -11.40
N MET A 100 4.12 9.98 -11.42
CA MET A 100 4.13 9.14 -12.63
C MET A 100 3.05 8.05 -12.63
N GLN A 101 2.20 8.02 -11.62
CA GLN A 101 1.12 7.05 -11.50
C GLN A 101 0.01 7.31 -12.54
N PRO A 102 -0.66 6.26 -13.02
CA PRO A 102 -1.84 6.39 -13.89
C PRO A 102 -3.04 6.94 -13.10
N ALA A 103 -4.07 7.37 -13.82
CA ALA A 103 -5.22 8.07 -13.24
C ALA A 103 -6.03 7.26 -12.20
N HIS A 104 -5.92 5.95 -12.18
CA HIS A 104 -6.58 5.07 -11.22
C HIS A 104 -5.76 4.85 -9.93
N VAL A 105 -4.57 5.44 -9.82
CA VAL A 105 -3.70 5.33 -8.65
C VAL A 105 -3.55 6.70 -8.00
N ASP A 106 -3.93 6.81 -6.73
CA ASP A 106 -3.93 8.06 -5.97
C ASP A 106 -2.56 8.40 -5.38
N TYR A 107 -1.77 7.37 -5.03
CA TYR A 107 -0.47 7.53 -4.42
C TYR A 107 0.56 6.55 -4.99
N GLY A 108 1.72 7.07 -5.40
CA GLY A 108 2.86 6.28 -5.86
C GLY A 108 3.85 5.98 -4.74
N PHE A 109 4.14 4.69 -4.50
CA PHE A 109 5.12 4.26 -3.49
C PHE A 109 6.36 3.56 -4.08
N GLY A 110 6.58 3.68 -5.39
CA GLY A 110 7.68 3.01 -6.08
C GLY A 110 9.08 3.34 -5.55
N GLU A 111 9.25 4.49 -4.90
CA GLU A 111 10.52 4.85 -4.26
C GLU A 111 10.82 4.04 -2.98
N ASP A 112 9.79 3.56 -2.29
CA ASP A 112 9.94 2.75 -1.08
C ASP A 112 9.93 1.25 -1.40
N PHE A 113 9.44 0.85 -2.59
CA PHE A 113 9.24 -0.53 -2.97
C PHE A 113 10.01 -0.89 -4.24
N GLU A 114 11.28 -1.25 -4.08
CA GLU A 114 12.17 -1.68 -5.19
C GLU A 114 12.10 -3.19 -5.48
N GLU A 115 11.52 -3.96 -4.56
CA GLU A 115 11.43 -5.41 -4.60
C GLU A 115 10.26 -5.89 -5.47
N THR A 116 10.27 -7.19 -5.81
CA THR A 116 9.12 -7.87 -6.41
C THR A 116 8.08 -8.22 -5.35
N TRP A 117 6.81 -8.23 -5.72
CA TRP A 117 5.73 -8.73 -4.85
C TRP A 117 6.02 -10.16 -4.39
N LEU A 118 5.79 -10.42 -3.11
CA LEU A 118 5.88 -11.77 -2.57
C LEU A 118 4.65 -12.56 -3.00
N GLY A 119 4.86 -13.79 -3.49
CA GLY A 119 3.75 -14.67 -3.89
C GLY A 119 2.86 -15.10 -2.73
N ALA A 120 3.40 -15.11 -1.51
CA ALA A 120 2.66 -15.36 -0.26
C ALA A 120 3.15 -14.36 0.79
N ALA A 121 2.26 -13.54 1.33
CA ALA A 121 2.64 -12.43 2.22
C ALA A 121 1.53 -12.00 3.18
N ALA A 122 1.89 -11.04 4.01
CA ALA A 122 0.99 -10.23 4.81
C ALA A 122 1.23 -8.74 4.50
N ILE A 123 0.16 -7.97 4.51
CA ILE A 123 0.15 -6.52 4.38
C ILE A 123 -0.41 -5.97 5.69
N ASP A 124 0.43 -5.34 6.50
CA ASP A 124 0.00 -4.63 7.69
C ASP A 124 -0.20 -3.15 7.35
N LEU A 125 -1.33 -2.58 7.75
CA LEU A 125 -1.53 -1.14 7.81
C LEU A 125 -1.25 -0.66 9.22
N GLU A 126 -0.48 0.42 9.34
CA GLU A 126 -0.09 0.99 10.63
C GLU A 126 -0.25 2.51 10.66
N ALA A 127 -0.70 3.03 11.78
CA ALA A 127 -0.67 4.44 12.10
C ALA A 127 -0.11 4.61 13.52
N CYS A 128 0.83 5.55 13.71
CA CYS A 128 1.41 5.86 15.03
C CYS A 128 2.03 4.66 15.78
N GLY A 129 2.45 3.62 15.05
CA GLY A 129 2.99 2.39 15.63
C GLY A 129 1.92 1.37 16.05
N GLU A 130 0.65 1.68 15.86
CA GLU A 130 -0.46 0.76 16.07
C GLU A 130 -0.90 0.13 14.75
N ARG A 131 -1.23 -1.16 14.78
CA ARG A 131 -1.77 -1.84 13.59
C ARG A 131 -3.23 -1.49 13.41
N ILE A 132 -3.57 -1.00 12.22
CA ILE A 132 -4.92 -0.61 11.80
C ILE A 132 -5.66 -1.78 11.19
N ASP A 133 -4.95 -2.53 10.31
CA ASP A 133 -5.51 -3.64 9.56
C ASP A 133 -4.41 -4.64 9.17
N LEU A 134 -4.82 -5.85 8.79
CA LEU A 134 -3.96 -6.91 8.29
C LEU A 134 -4.68 -7.69 7.20
N ALA A 135 -4.11 -7.76 6.02
CA ALA A 135 -4.51 -8.72 4.99
C ALA A 135 -3.42 -9.76 4.77
N GLN A 136 -3.83 -11.00 4.45
CA GLN A 136 -2.89 -12.08 4.15
C GLN A 136 -3.33 -12.85 2.91
N TYR A 137 -2.33 -13.27 2.12
CA TYR A 137 -2.56 -14.12 0.96
C TYR A 137 -1.51 -15.23 0.87
N ASP A 138 -1.89 -16.37 0.27
CA ASP A 138 -1.02 -17.52 0.01
C ASP A 138 -0.54 -17.57 -1.43
N ALA A 139 -1.23 -16.88 -2.33
CA ALA A 139 -0.87 -16.71 -3.73
C ALA A 139 -1.49 -15.41 -4.26
N LEU A 140 -0.87 -14.83 -5.28
CA LEU A 140 -1.45 -13.78 -6.10
C LEU A 140 -1.61 -14.32 -7.53
N PRO A 141 -2.63 -13.90 -8.27
CA PRO A 141 -2.81 -14.31 -9.66
C PRO A 141 -1.74 -13.67 -10.55
N ASP A 142 -1.39 -14.35 -11.66
CA ASP A 142 -0.50 -13.79 -12.68
C ASP A 142 -1.18 -12.66 -13.46
N GLU A 143 -2.50 -12.71 -13.59
CA GLU A 143 -3.36 -11.68 -14.21
C GLU A 143 -4.56 -11.41 -13.31
N GLY A 144 -5.06 -10.15 -13.29
CA GLY A 144 -6.18 -9.75 -12.45
C GLY A 144 -5.75 -9.43 -11.02
N THR A 145 -6.63 -9.67 -10.06
CA THR A 145 -6.45 -9.25 -8.67
C THR A 145 -6.83 -10.35 -7.67
N TYR A 146 -6.34 -10.20 -6.46
CA TYR A 146 -6.84 -10.90 -5.28
C TYR A 146 -7.70 -9.92 -4.50
N SER A 147 -9.02 -10.19 -4.49
CA SER A 147 -10.03 -9.23 -4.06
C SER A 147 -10.83 -9.73 -2.87
N LEU A 148 -11.07 -8.86 -1.91
CA LEU A 148 -11.98 -9.11 -0.79
C LEU A 148 -13.42 -9.07 -1.32
N GLY A 149 -14.22 -10.06 -0.97
CA GLY A 149 -15.68 -10.02 -1.21
C GLY A 149 -16.33 -8.85 -0.45
N THR A 150 -17.50 -8.46 -0.89
CA THR A 150 -18.26 -7.38 -0.27
C THR A 150 -19.10 -7.85 0.92
N PRO A 151 -19.38 -6.98 1.90
CA PRO A 151 -18.85 -5.63 2.12
C PRO A 151 -17.43 -5.61 2.68
N PRO A 152 -16.64 -4.54 2.47
CA PRO A 152 -15.33 -4.39 3.11
C PRO A 152 -15.47 -4.29 4.63
N ASP A 153 -14.72 -5.13 5.35
CA ASP A 153 -14.71 -5.15 6.82
C ASP A 153 -13.38 -5.73 7.32
N ALA A 154 -12.74 -5.06 8.27
CA ALA A 154 -11.43 -5.43 8.80
C ALA A 154 -11.41 -6.78 9.55
N THR A 155 -12.55 -7.31 9.94
CA THR A 155 -12.65 -8.64 10.55
C THR A 155 -12.79 -9.73 9.49
N THR A 156 -13.51 -9.41 8.42
CA THR A 156 -13.72 -10.36 7.32
C THR A 156 -12.51 -10.46 6.41
N ASN A 157 -11.70 -9.41 6.24
CA ASN A 157 -10.50 -9.47 5.43
C ASN A 157 -9.37 -10.31 6.07
N ASP A 158 -9.43 -10.57 7.37
CA ASP A 158 -8.56 -11.53 8.05
C ASP A 158 -8.84 -12.99 7.66
N LEU A 159 -10.00 -13.27 7.04
CA LEU A 159 -10.42 -14.61 6.70
C LEU A 159 -10.09 -14.95 5.23
N PRO A 160 -9.22 -15.93 4.96
CA PRO A 160 -8.88 -16.32 3.58
C PRO A 160 -10.09 -16.69 2.72
N THR A 161 -11.19 -17.15 3.34
CA THR A 161 -12.45 -17.51 2.65
C THR A 161 -13.25 -16.31 2.17
N SER A 162 -12.91 -15.10 2.61
CA SER A 162 -13.54 -13.84 2.19
C SER A 162 -12.90 -13.26 0.93
N TRP A 163 -11.79 -13.85 0.49
CA TRP A 163 -11.01 -13.41 -0.66
C TRP A 163 -11.17 -14.36 -1.85
N CYS A 164 -11.13 -13.83 -3.05
CA CYS A 164 -11.13 -14.61 -4.29
C CYS A 164 -10.24 -13.97 -5.35
N PHE A 165 -9.93 -14.75 -6.40
CA PHE A 165 -9.26 -14.23 -7.59
C PHE A 165 -10.31 -13.62 -8.53
N ASP A 166 -10.13 -12.37 -8.90
CA ASP A 166 -10.85 -11.71 -9.98
C ASP A 166 -9.96 -11.70 -11.23
N ALA A 167 -10.43 -12.35 -12.29
CA ALA A 167 -9.71 -12.44 -13.57
C ALA A 167 -9.88 -11.20 -14.44
N THR A 168 -10.58 -10.16 -13.96
CA THR A 168 -10.67 -8.87 -14.66
C THR A 168 -9.27 -8.23 -14.70
N PRO A 169 -8.68 -7.99 -15.89
CA PRO A 169 -7.29 -7.56 -15.97
C PRO A 169 -6.97 -6.28 -15.20
N ALA A 170 -7.90 -5.33 -15.16
CA ALA A 170 -7.74 -4.08 -14.42
C ALA A 170 -8.09 -4.20 -12.93
N GLY A 171 -8.83 -5.24 -12.51
CA GLY A 171 -9.48 -5.24 -11.20
C GLY A 171 -10.59 -4.20 -11.09
N THR A 172 -10.83 -3.71 -9.86
CA THR A 172 -11.86 -2.70 -9.57
C THR A 172 -11.29 -1.44 -8.87
N PRO A 173 -10.15 -0.85 -9.32
CA PRO A 173 -9.49 0.22 -8.59
C PRO A 173 -10.40 1.43 -8.39
N GLY A 174 -10.54 1.88 -7.14
CA GLY A 174 -11.38 2.99 -6.75
C GLY A 174 -12.89 2.67 -6.68
N ALA A 175 -13.26 1.38 -6.65
CA ALA A 175 -14.65 0.96 -6.61
C ALA A 175 -14.85 -0.35 -5.83
N ALA A 176 -16.09 -0.63 -5.43
CA ALA A 176 -16.41 -1.88 -4.73
C ALA A 176 -16.07 -3.12 -5.56
N ASN A 177 -15.42 -4.08 -4.92
CA ASN A 177 -15.05 -5.35 -5.53
C ASN A 177 -16.27 -6.16 -5.97
N THR A 178 -16.06 -7.03 -6.96
CA THR A 178 -17.04 -8.06 -7.33
C THR A 178 -17.19 -9.06 -6.18
N ALA A 179 -18.42 -9.47 -5.89
CA ALA A 179 -18.66 -10.50 -4.87
C ALA A 179 -17.96 -11.81 -5.25
N CYS A 180 -17.30 -12.43 -4.29
CA CYS A 180 -16.73 -13.76 -4.48
C CYS A 180 -17.82 -14.81 -4.80
N PRO A 181 -17.54 -15.76 -5.71
CA PRO A 181 -18.50 -16.79 -6.11
C PRO A 181 -18.84 -17.78 -5.00
#